data_9d6e74660e015a4abb1ab21d1518c963
#
_entry.id   9d6e74660e015a4abb1ab21d1518c963
#
_cell.length_a   1.000
_cell.length_b   1.000
_cell.length_c   1.000
_cell.angle_alpha   90.00
_cell.angle_beta   90.00
_cell.angle_gamma   90.00
#
_symmetry.space_group_name_H-M   'P 1'
#
loop_
_entity.id
_entity.type
_entity.pdbx_description
1 polymer ?
#
loop_
_entity_poly.entity_id
_entity_poly.type
_entity_poly.pdbx_seq_one_letter_code
_entity_poly.pdbx_strand_id
1 'polypeptide(L)'
;MRNSKRWLAAILAGAMIAVTGCSGSASKQETTAAETTVAETTAEETTAAETTAEAKEGETTTFVDDLGREVELELPVTRACVANRYNNELIRAVGAGDAVVGVDQYTSQDPVYWPQFGEDETFGKDEYDYEKIVALDPQVLVVPKNGKVEESVEKLESFGIKVVVITGWDNSDVPKQIRLCGELFGKQEQAEELVDFYQKPVDYINEQLKQVTDRKKVYWEYGDDYSTCIPGTSNDGWHNMILMAGGINIFGDASLAGKDIDPEQILTEDPDLIVKIYAGKNVIGNSGVFTAPPQEEFAEKADEMLKRPGWKDLKAVKEGPLLLLQAV
;
A
#
# COMPACT_ATOMS: atom_id res chain seq x y z
N MET A 1 17.18 -38.51 15.50
CA MET A 1 15.89 -39.19 15.38
C MET A 1 14.98 -38.78 16.52
N ARG A 2 14.03 -37.92 16.31
CA ARG A 2 12.69 -37.90 16.96
C ARG A 2 12.01 -36.56 16.83
N ASN A 3 10.92 -36.53 16.03
CA ASN A 3 9.76 -35.65 16.11
C ASN A 3 9.93 -34.14 15.87
N SER A 4 9.95 -33.79 14.58
CA SER A 4 9.51 -32.49 14.09
C SER A 4 8.39 -32.65 13.05
N LYS A 5 7.26 -33.21 13.48
CA LYS A 5 6.02 -33.19 12.68
C LYS A 5 4.89 -32.90 13.63
N ARG A 6 4.49 -31.61 13.70
CA ARG A 6 3.18 -31.18 14.23
C ARG A 6 3.19 -29.64 14.43
N TRP A 7 3.03 -28.89 13.36
CA TRP A 7 2.54 -27.51 13.40
C TRP A 7 2.01 -27.15 12.00
N LEU A 8 0.94 -27.81 11.61
CA LEU A 8 0.11 -27.38 10.47
C LEU A 8 -1.21 -28.13 10.62
N ALA A 9 -2.18 -27.50 11.25
CA ALA A 9 -3.61 -27.76 11.16
C ALA A 9 -4.30 -27.49 12.50
N ALA A 10 -4.73 -26.27 12.72
CA ALA A 10 -5.80 -25.95 13.66
C ALA A 10 -6.32 -24.52 13.44
N ILE A 11 -6.95 -24.28 12.31
CA ILE A 11 -7.96 -23.23 12.20
C ILE A 11 -9.09 -23.86 11.42
N LEU A 12 -10.07 -24.40 12.13
CA LEU A 12 -11.48 -24.63 11.73
C LEU A 12 -12.09 -25.65 12.70
N ALA A 13 -12.76 -25.16 13.72
CA ALA A 13 -13.93 -25.85 14.28
C ALA A 13 -14.58 -24.96 15.33
N GLY A 14 -15.81 -24.62 15.08
CA GLY A 14 -16.68 -23.80 15.89
C GLY A 14 -17.05 -24.39 17.26
N ALA A 15 -17.57 -23.54 18.11
CA ALA A 15 -18.41 -23.92 19.23
C ALA A 15 -19.55 -22.92 19.38
N MET A 16 -20.75 -23.37 19.03
CA MET A 16 -21.99 -22.82 19.57
C MET A 16 -22.09 -23.19 21.04
N ILE A 17 -22.30 -22.25 21.91
CA ILE A 17 -22.91 -22.49 23.22
C ILE A 17 -23.98 -21.44 23.47
N ALA A 18 -25.19 -21.92 23.57
CA ALA A 18 -26.36 -21.18 24.04
C ALA A 18 -26.25 -20.99 25.56
N VAL A 19 -26.59 -19.78 26.04
CA VAL A 19 -26.83 -19.53 27.47
C VAL A 19 -28.18 -18.86 27.66
N THR A 20 -29.04 -19.57 28.30
CA THR A 20 -30.34 -19.16 28.88
C THR A 20 -30.14 -18.31 30.14
N GLY A 21 -31.02 -17.34 30.27
CA GLY A 21 -31.21 -16.29 31.22
C GLY A 21 -31.21 -16.57 32.72
N CYS A 22 -31.20 -15.49 33.47
CA CYS A 22 -32.20 -15.16 34.54
C CYS A 22 -31.91 -13.81 35.19
N SER A 23 -32.89 -12.99 35.16
CA SER A 23 -33.39 -11.89 35.97
C SER A 23 -32.79 -11.61 37.37
N GLY A 24 -32.75 -10.30 37.74
CA GLY A 24 -32.63 -9.83 39.15
C GLY A 24 -32.33 -8.35 39.29
N SER A 25 -33.36 -7.56 39.35
CA SER A 25 -33.77 -6.36 40.12
C SER A 25 -32.73 -5.42 40.78
N ALA A 26 -32.82 -4.17 40.37
CA ALA A 26 -32.88 -2.86 41.05
C ALA A 26 -31.98 -2.51 42.26
N SER A 27 -31.23 -1.41 42.11
CA SER A 27 -31.38 -0.24 42.98
C SER A 27 -30.74 1.02 42.37
N LYS A 28 -31.44 2.15 42.50
CA LYS A 28 -31.08 3.49 42.09
C LYS A 28 -29.95 4.06 42.94
N GLN A 29 -29.04 4.81 42.32
CA GLN A 29 -28.49 6.01 42.93
C GLN A 29 -28.09 7.00 41.82
N GLU A 30 -28.69 8.19 41.85
CA GLU A 30 -28.41 9.36 41.07
C GLU A 30 -27.04 9.94 41.42
N THR A 31 -26.28 10.30 40.42
CA THR A 31 -25.32 11.42 40.55
C THR A 31 -25.13 12.10 39.19
N THR A 32 -25.45 13.34 39.19
CA THR A 32 -25.35 14.45 38.28
C THR A 32 -24.45 14.34 37.08
N ALA A 33 -25.04 14.65 35.93
CA ALA A 33 -24.44 14.84 34.62
C ALA A 33 -23.57 16.11 34.56
N ALA A 34 -22.45 16.01 33.86
CA ALA A 34 -21.82 17.14 33.18
C ALA A 34 -21.96 16.88 31.68
N GLU A 35 -22.79 17.69 31.03
CA GLU A 35 -22.95 17.73 29.57
C GLU A 35 -21.66 18.23 28.93
N THR A 36 -21.01 17.36 28.16
CA THR A 36 -20.04 17.79 27.15
C THR A 36 -20.70 17.64 25.78
N THR A 37 -21.07 18.76 25.21
CA THR A 37 -21.63 18.89 23.87
C THR A 37 -20.56 18.41 22.87
N VAL A 38 -20.82 17.28 22.24
CA VAL A 38 -20.11 16.83 21.05
C VAL A 38 -20.75 17.55 19.87
N ALA A 39 -19.96 18.37 19.19
CA ALA A 39 -20.36 18.98 17.93
C ALA A 39 -20.43 17.89 16.85
N GLU A 40 -21.63 17.63 16.39
CA GLU A 40 -21.94 16.81 15.20
C GLU A 40 -21.43 17.56 13.97
N THR A 41 -20.29 17.12 13.42
CA THR A 41 -19.84 17.56 12.11
C THR A 41 -20.59 16.73 11.08
N THR A 42 -21.64 17.31 10.50
CA THR A 42 -22.30 16.79 9.31
C THR A 42 -21.30 16.74 8.16
N ALA A 43 -20.91 15.55 7.76
CA ALA A 43 -20.23 15.34 6.47
C ALA A 43 -21.25 15.64 5.36
N GLU A 44 -21.02 16.70 4.59
CA GLU A 44 -21.69 16.92 3.33
C GLU A 44 -21.25 15.82 2.37
N GLU A 45 -22.18 14.95 2.03
CA GLU A 45 -22.12 14.04 0.90
C GLU A 45 -21.99 14.86 -0.39
N THR A 46 -20.76 15.02 -0.87
CA THR A 46 -20.53 15.54 -2.21
C THR A 46 -20.85 14.41 -3.18
N THR A 47 -22.05 14.38 -3.69
CA THR A 47 -22.44 13.58 -4.84
C THR A 47 -21.54 13.98 -6.01
N ALA A 48 -20.53 13.16 -6.31
CA ALA A 48 -19.82 13.23 -7.56
C ALA A 48 -20.83 12.91 -8.67
N ALA A 49 -21.08 13.90 -9.52
CA ALA A 49 -21.92 13.72 -10.69
C ALA A 49 -21.26 12.70 -11.61
N GLU A 50 -21.93 11.57 -11.83
CA GLU A 50 -21.64 10.65 -12.92
C GLU A 50 -21.72 11.41 -14.24
N THR A 51 -20.56 11.71 -14.81
CA THR A 51 -20.45 12.08 -16.22
C THR A 51 -19.75 10.94 -16.93
N THR A 52 -20.47 9.87 -17.19
CA THR A 52 -20.11 8.88 -18.20
C THR A 52 -20.33 9.52 -19.59
N ALA A 53 -19.38 10.35 -20.02
CA ALA A 53 -19.26 10.69 -21.41
C ALA A 53 -18.29 9.70 -22.04
N GLU A 54 -18.77 8.82 -22.91
CA GLU A 54 -17.89 8.07 -23.82
C GLU A 54 -17.05 9.10 -24.60
N ALA A 55 -15.75 9.20 -24.28
CA ALA A 55 -14.82 10.06 -24.97
C ALA A 55 -14.76 9.60 -26.44
N LYS A 56 -15.06 10.47 -27.37
CA LYS A 56 -14.89 10.22 -28.81
C LYS A 56 -13.40 10.29 -29.09
N GLU A 57 -12.88 9.30 -29.80
CA GLU A 57 -11.47 9.24 -30.26
C GLU A 57 -11.06 10.58 -30.89
N GLY A 58 -9.99 11.21 -30.36
CA GLY A 58 -9.42 12.46 -30.89
C GLY A 58 -10.00 13.76 -30.30
N GLU A 59 -10.79 13.72 -29.25
CA GLU A 59 -11.28 14.91 -28.55
C GLU A 59 -10.42 15.17 -27.29
N THR A 60 -9.81 16.37 -27.22
CA THR A 60 -9.07 16.80 -26.02
C THR A 60 -10.04 16.97 -24.87
N THR A 61 -9.73 16.35 -23.75
CA THR A 61 -10.54 16.42 -22.53
C THR A 61 -9.67 16.76 -21.32
N THR A 62 -10.29 17.19 -20.24
CA THR A 62 -9.61 17.44 -18.98
C THR A 62 -9.59 16.17 -18.14
N PHE A 63 -8.41 15.66 -17.86
CA PHE A 63 -8.17 14.57 -16.93
C PHE A 63 -7.73 15.13 -15.58
N VAL A 64 -8.38 14.72 -14.47
CA VAL A 64 -8.00 15.13 -13.12
C VAL A 64 -7.16 14.02 -12.49
N ASP A 65 -5.89 14.29 -12.25
CA ASP A 65 -4.94 13.30 -11.74
C ASP A 65 -5.00 13.08 -10.21
N ASP A 66 -4.13 12.22 -9.69
CA ASP A 66 -4.11 11.88 -8.26
C ASP A 66 -3.80 13.06 -7.33
N LEU A 67 -3.08 14.08 -7.80
CA LEU A 67 -2.84 15.33 -7.08
C LEU A 67 -3.95 16.36 -7.26
N GLY A 68 -5.02 16.04 -8.02
CA GLY A 68 -6.10 16.97 -8.35
C GLY A 68 -5.71 18.01 -9.40
N ARG A 69 -4.64 17.77 -10.19
CA ARG A 69 -4.25 18.65 -11.28
C ARG A 69 -5.09 18.36 -12.52
N GLU A 70 -5.54 19.40 -13.17
CA GLU A 70 -6.22 19.33 -14.46
C GLU A 70 -5.17 19.22 -15.58
N VAL A 71 -5.23 18.15 -16.34
CA VAL A 71 -4.33 17.87 -17.47
C VAL A 71 -5.14 17.74 -18.75
N GLU A 72 -4.93 18.62 -19.69
CA GLU A 72 -5.56 18.60 -21.01
C GLU A 72 -4.86 17.60 -21.93
N LEU A 73 -5.56 16.53 -22.34
CA LEU A 73 -5.01 15.48 -23.21
C LEU A 73 -6.11 14.75 -24.00
N GLU A 74 -5.72 14.04 -25.03
CA GLU A 74 -6.62 13.17 -25.79
C GLU A 74 -6.76 11.81 -25.09
N LEU A 75 -7.99 11.34 -24.91
CA LEU A 75 -8.29 10.03 -24.35
C LEU A 75 -8.92 9.12 -25.43
N PRO A 76 -8.73 7.80 -25.36
CA PRO A 76 -7.84 7.11 -24.44
C PRO A 76 -6.36 7.25 -24.84
N VAL A 77 -5.47 7.25 -23.85
CA VAL A 77 -4.03 7.18 -24.07
C VAL A 77 -3.67 5.81 -24.64
N THR A 78 -2.91 5.79 -25.72
CA THR A 78 -2.46 4.57 -26.40
C THR A 78 -0.95 4.37 -26.34
N ARG A 79 -0.19 5.40 -25.91
CA ARG A 79 1.25 5.36 -25.73
C ARG A 79 1.64 6.11 -24.46
N ALA A 80 2.18 5.40 -23.48
CA ALA A 80 2.61 5.96 -22.21
C ALA A 80 4.02 5.50 -21.82
N CYS A 81 4.84 6.41 -21.30
CA CYS A 81 5.95 6.06 -20.43
C CYS A 81 5.46 6.04 -18.97
N VAL A 82 5.84 5.03 -18.20
CA VAL A 82 5.29 4.82 -16.86
C VAL A 82 6.42 4.60 -15.86
N ALA A 83 6.56 5.54 -14.94
CA ALA A 83 7.47 5.40 -13.80
C ALA A 83 6.77 4.69 -12.64
N ASN A 84 7.55 3.92 -11.91
CA ASN A 84 7.17 3.12 -10.75
C ASN A 84 6.46 1.80 -11.10
N ARG A 85 7.00 0.72 -10.54
CA ARG A 85 6.50 -0.65 -10.77
C ARG A 85 5.01 -0.82 -10.42
N TYR A 86 4.55 -0.24 -9.32
CA TYR A 86 3.15 -0.35 -8.90
C TYR A 86 2.18 0.35 -9.86
N ASN A 87 2.60 1.45 -10.50
CA ASN A 87 1.82 2.07 -11.57
C ASN A 87 1.70 1.14 -12.78
N ASN A 88 2.83 0.51 -13.18
CA ASN A 88 2.84 -0.46 -14.27
C ASN A 88 1.97 -1.69 -13.98
N GLU A 89 2.01 -2.20 -12.74
CA GLU A 89 1.16 -3.31 -12.30
C GLU A 89 -0.33 -2.95 -12.38
N LEU A 90 -0.69 -1.75 -11.93
CA LEU A 90 -2.07 -1.29 -11.94
C LEU A 90 -2.60 -1.08 -13.37
N ILE A 91 -1.81 -0.44 -14.24
CA ILE A 91 -2.14 -0.24 -15.66
C ILE A 91 -2.30 -1.59 -16.37
N ARG A 92 -1.42 -2.55 -16.09
CA ARG A 92 -1.55 -3.91 -16.60
C ARG A 92 -2.80 -4.62 -16.08
N ALA A 93 -3.12 -4.45 -14.81
CA ALA A 93 -4.28 -5.09 -14.17
C ALA A 93 -5.63 -4.62 -14.76
N VAL A 94 -5.72 -3.36 -15.18
CA VAL A 94 -6.90 -2.86 -15.92
C VAL A 94 -6.86 -3.22 -17.42
N GLY A 95 -5.86 -4.00 -17.88
CA GLY A 95 -5.78 -4.46 -19.27
C GLY A 95 -5.22 -3.42 -20.25
N ALA A 96 -4.43 -2.45 -19.76
CA ALA A 96 -3.83 -1.40 -20.59
C ALA A 96 -2.30 -1.55 -20.77
N GLY A 97 -1.73 -2.72 -20.45
CA GLY A 97 -0.29 -2.97 -20.52
C GLY A 97 0.32 -2.73 -21.91
N ASP A 98 -0.43 -2.95 -22.98
CA ASP A 98 0.03 -2.76 -24.37
C ASP A 98 0.22 -1.26 -24.73
N ALA A 99 -0.34 -0.34 -23.97
CA ALA A 99 -0.13 1.09 -24.12
C ALA A 99 1.21 1.59 -23.54
N VAL A 100 1.87 0.77 -22.72
CA VAL A 100 3.15 1.13 -22.10
C VAL A 100 4.30 0.90 -23.08
N VAL A 101 4.97 1.98 -23.44
CA VAL A 101 6.10 1.97 -24.40
C VAL A 101 7.45 2.20 -23.75
N GLY A 102 7.49 2.63 -22.48
CA GLY A 102 8.70 2.83 -21.71
C GLY A 102 8.44 2.77 -20.21
N VAL A 103 9.43 2.32 -19.47
CA VAL A 103 9.34 2.12 -18.02
C VAL A 103 10.59 2.61 -17.31
N ASP A 104 10.50 2.79 -16.01
CA ASP A 104 11.68 3.00 -15.16
C ASP A 104 12.47 1.70 -14.94
N GLN A 105 13.68 1.86 -14.42
CA GLN A 105 14.56 0.73 -14.16
C GLN A 105 14.01 -0.19 -13.05
N TYR A 106 13.21 0.30 -12.13
CA TYR A 106 12.58 -0.55 -11.11
C TYR A 106 11.62 -1.57 -11.71
N THR A 107 10.96 -1.22 -12.80
CA THR A 107 10.07 -2.11 -13.55
C THR A 107 10.88 -3.07 -14.43
N SER A 108 11.80 -2.56 -15.25
CA SER A 108 12.55 -3.38 -16.21
C SER A 108 13.54 -4.37 -15.58
N GLN A 109 13.90 -4.18 -14.31
CA GLN A 109 14.79 -5.09 -13.57
C GLN A 109 14.16 -6.45 -13.25
N ASP A 110 12.85 -6.63 -13.44
CA ASP A 110 12.19 -7.92 -13.32
C ASP A 110 11.83 -8.50 -14.69
N PRO A 111 12.76 -9.16 -15.37
CA PRO A 111 12.54 -9.72 -16.70
C PRO A 111 11.59 -10.92 -16.70
N VAL A 112 11.26 -11.47 -15.54
CA VAL A 112 10.28 -12.56 -15.42
C VAL A 112 8.87 -12.00 -15.50
N TYR A 113 8.61 -10.89 -14.81
CA TYR A 113 7.31 -10.26 -14.76
C TYR A 113 7.09 -9.27 -15.92
N TRP A 114 8.18 -8.61 -16.36
CA TRP A 114 8.20 -7.59 -17.40
C TRP A 114 9.17 -7.94 -18.56
N PRO A 115 9.01 -9.11 -19.21
CA PRO A 115 9.97 -9.59 -20.22
C PRO A 115 10.04 -8.73 -21.48
N GLN A 116 9.05 -7.83 -21.69
CA GLN A 116 8.96 -6.96 -22.87
C GLN A 116 9.81 -5.70 -22.78
N PHE A 117 10.31 -5.35 -21.56
CA PHE A 117 11.07 -4.11 -21.38
C PHE A 117 12.56 -4.42 -21.24
N GLY A 118 13.35 -3.94 -22.19
CA GLY A 118 14.80 -4.01 -22.17
C GLY A 118 15.44 -2.65 -21.86
N GLU A 119 16.70 -2.53 -22.24
CA GLU A 119 17.46 -1.28 -22.04
C GLU A 119 16.88 -0.13 -22.90
N ASP A 120 16.39 -0.44 -24.09
CA ASP A 120 15.86 0.57 -25.03
C ASP A 120 14.55 1.19 -24.51
N GLU A 121 13.73 0.46 -23.80
CA GLU A 121 12.48 0.90 -23.21
C GLU A 121 12.64 1.46 -21.78
N THR A 122 13.87 1.46 -21.22
CA THR A 122 14.14 1.89 -19.84
C THR A 122 14.67 3.31 -19.79
N PHE A 123 13.93 4.25 -19.21
CA PHE A 123 14.28 5.67 -19.18
C PHE A 123 14.92 6.15 -17.86
N GLY A 124 15.55 5.28 -17.11
CA GLY A 124 16.29 5.63 -15.89
C GLY A 124 15.67 5.06 -14.61
N LYS A 125 16.25 5.42 -13.48
CA LYS A 125 15.86 4.93 -12.16
C LYS A 125 15.30 6.07 -11.29
N ASP A 126 16.18 6.72 -10.54
CA ASP A 126 15.81 7.86 -9.68
C ASP A 126 15.90 9.19 -10.46
N GLU A 127 16.72 9.20 -11.51
CA GLU A 127 16.83 10.26 -12.49
C GLU A 127 16.26 9.77 -13.82
N TYR A 128 15.34 10.57 -14.44
CA TYR A 128 14.74 10.21 -15.71
C TYR A 128 15.59 10.73 -16.87
N ASP A 129 15.82 9.87 -17.84
CA ASP A 129 16.38 10.23 -19.14
C ASP A 129 15.26 10.80 -20.03
N TYR A 130 15.07 12.10 -19.98
CA TYR A 130 14.03 12.78 -20.74
C TYR A 130 14.23 12.70 -22.25
N GLU A 131 15.49 12.62 -22.72
CA GLU A 131 15.76 12.44 -24.15
C GLU A 131 15.25 11.07 -24.61
N LYS A 132 15.41 10.06 -23.81
CA LYS A 132 14.91 8.71 -24.05
C LYS A 132 13.38 8.67 -24.00
N ILE A 133 12.75 9.34 -23.03
CA ILE A 133 11.29 9.47 -22.98
C ILE A 133 10.76 10.10 -24.27
N VAL A 134 11.36 11.21 -24.73
CA VAL A 134 10.97 11.86 -25.97
C VAL A 134 11.16 10.94 -27.20
N ALA A 135 12.27 10.17 -27.23
CA ALA A 135 12.54 9.23 -28.32
C ALA A 135 11.53 8.07 -28.39
N LEU A 136 10.93 7.69 -27.26
CA LEU A 136 9.85 6.68 -27.20
C LEU A 136 8.50 7.21 -27.71
N ASP A 137 8.40 8.52 -27.94
CA ASP A 137 7.21 9.19 -28.48
C ASP A 137 5.90 8.83 -27.74
N PRO A 138 5.81 9.02 -26.41
CA PRO A 138 4.59 8.80 -25.67
C PRO A 138 3.69 10.04 -25.71
N GLN A 139 2.39 9.83 -25.51
CA GLN A 139 1.43 10.92 -25.25
C GLN A 139 1.57 11.46 -23.83
N VAL A 140 1.89 10.56 -22.89
CA VAL A 140 1.99 10.88 -21.46
C VAL A 140 3.19 10.21 -20.81
N LEU A 141 3.71 10.88 -19.76
CA LEU A 141 4.53 10.27 -18.73
C LEU A 141 3.68 10.14 -17.47
N VAL A 142 3.46 8.90 -17.00
CA VAL A 142 2.80 8.62 -15.73
C VAL A 142 3.83 8.51 -14.63
N VAL A 143 3.68 9.28 -13.56
CA VAL A 143 4.58 9.28 -12.39
C VAL A 143 3.79 9.16 -11.09
N PRO A 144 4.36 8.62 -9.99
CA PRO A 144 3.72 8.67 -8.68
C PRO A 144 3.82 10.08 -8.07
N LYS A 145 3.01 10.36 -7.04
CA LYS A 145 2.97 11.66 -6.33
C LYS A 145 4.31 12.13 -5.74
N ASN A 146 5.22 11.20 -5.49
CA ASN A 146 6.61 11.48 -5.06
C ASN A 146 7.61 11.42 -6.22
N GLY A 147 7.14 11.27 -7.47
CA GLY A 147 7.97 11.40 -8.68
C GLY A 147 8.37 12.84 -8.94
N LYS A 148 9.17 13.04 -9.98
CA LYS A 148 9.67 14.36 -10.39
C LYS A 148 8.63 15.12 -11.23
N VAL A 149 7.47 15.44 -10.65
CA VAL A 149 6.31 15.97 -11.39
C VAL A 149 6.63 17.30 -12.07
N GLU A 150 7.07 18.30 -11.28
CA GLU A 150 7.34 19.66 -11.81
C GLU A 150 8.50 19.65 -12.81
N GLU A 151 9.57 18.93 -12.50
CA GLU A 151 10.71 18.77 -13.40
C GLU A 151 10.29 18.11 -14.73
N SER A 152 9.48 17.04 -14.64
CA SER A 152 8.99 16.33 -15.81
C SER A 152 8.09 17.22 -16.69
N VAL A 153 7.22 18.03 -16.08
CA VAL A 153 6.39 19.01 -16.81
C VAL A 153 7.29 19.99 -17.54
N GLU A 154 8.27 20.61 -16.84
CA GLU A 154 9.19 21.58 -17.45
C GLU A 154 9.96 20.99 -18.64
N LYS A 155 10.43 19.73 -18.51
CA LYS A 155 11.24 19.08 -19.54
C LYS A 155 10.44 18.58 -20.73
N LEU A 156 9.19 18.18 -20.55
CA LEU A 156 8.41 17.47 -21.58
C LEU A 156 7.34 18.32 -22.26
N GLU A 157 6.91 19.44 -21.65
CA GLU A 157 5.83 20.29 -22.18
C GLU A 157 6.10 20.76 -23.63
N SER A 158 7.35 21.16 -23.93
CA SER A 158 7.74 21.65 -25.27
C SER A 158 7.66 20.56 -26.35
N PHE A 159 7.64 19.31 -25.98
CA PHE A 159 7.48 18.15 -26.86
C PHE A 159 6.02 17.68 -26.97
N GLY A 160 5.08 18.34 -26.29
CA GLY A 160 3.67 17.96 -26.26
C GLY A 160 3.35 16.76 -25.38
N ILE A 161 4.34 16.20 -24.66
CA ILE A 161 4.16 15.05 -23.76
C ILE A 161 3.59 15.56 -22.44
N LYS A 162 2.44 15.01 -22.04
CA LYS A 162 1.78 15.40 -20.79
C LYS A 162 2.31 14.58 -19.61
N VAL A 163 2.28 15.17 -18.39
CA VAL A 163 2.66 14.47 -17.17
C VAL A 163 1.41 14.26 -16.32
N VAL A 164 1.13 13.01 -16.01
CA VAL A 164 -0.04 12.57 -15.24
C VAL A 164 0.42 11.89 -13.96
N VAL A 165 -0.21 12.19 -12.83
CA VAL A 165 0.09 11.55 -11.55
C VAL A 165 -0.92 10.45 -11.26
N ILE A 166 -0.41 9.24 -11.10
CA ILE A 166 -1.12 8.07 -10.56
C ILE A 166 -0.17 7.43 -9.54
N THR A 167 -0.70 7.03 -8.38
CA THR A 167 0.14 6.51 -7.29
C THR A 167 -0.30 5.10 -6.91
N GLY A 168 0.11 4.10 -7.67
CA GLY A 168 -0.32 2.71 -7.55
C GLY A 168 0.05 2.05 -6.21
N TRP A 169 1.03 2.61 -5.46
CA TRP A 169 1.39 2.13 -4.13
C TRP A 169 0.58 2.79 -3.00
N ASP A 170 -0.21 3.83 -3.29
CA ASP A 170 -1.03 4.49 -2.27
C ASP A 170 -2.30 3.67 -1.98
N ASN A 171 -2.28 2.95 -0.88
CA ASN A 171 -3.40 2.13 -0.46
C ASN A 171 -4.43 2.89 0.40
N SER A 172 -4.34 4.21 0.49
CA SER A 172 -5.37 5.03 1.16
C SER A 172 -6.67 5.08 0.36
N ASP A 173 -6.58 5.02 -0.97
CA ASP A 173 -7.73 4.97 -1.87
C ASP A 173 -7.39 4.18 -3.15
N VAL A 174 -7.25 2.88 -3.03
CA VAL A 174 -6.96 1.99 -4.16
C VAL A 174 -8.03 2.05 -5.26
N PRO A 175 -9.34 2.09 -4.94
CA PRO A 175 -10.37 2.27 -5.97
C PRO A 175 -10.19 3.51 -6.83
N LYS A 176 -9.78 4.64 -6.24
CA LYS A 176 -9.47 5.86 -6.99
C LYS A 176 -8.33 5.62 -8.00
N GLN A 177 -7.23 5.02 -7.55
CA GLN A 177 -6.07 4.76 -8.42
C GLN A 177 -6.44 3.83 -9.60
N ILE A 178 -7.25 2.80 -9.33
CA ILE A 178 -7.76 1.89 -10.36
C ILE A 178 -8.61 2.66 -11.39
N ARG A 179 -9.54 3.51 -10.93
CA ARG A 179 -10.41 4.30 -11.81
C ARG A 179 -9.63 5.30 -12.66
N LEU A 180 -8.62 5.96 -12.09
CA LEU A 180 -7.74 6.85 -12.85
C LEU A 180 -7.04 6.10 -14.00
N CYS A 181 -6.56 4.87 -13.76
CA CYS A 181 -6.02 4.04 -14.83
C CYS A 181 -7.09 3.69 -15.88
N GLY A 182 -8.29 3.32 -15.43
CA GLY A 182 -9.40 3.01 -16.32
C GLY A 182 -9.78 4.18 -17.21
N GLU A 183 -9.89 5.37 -16.66
CA GLU A 183 -10.21 6.60 -17.41
C GLU A 183 -9.11 6.95 -18.40
N LEU A 184 -7.84 7.00 -17.95
CA LEU A 184 -6.70 7.38 -18.76
C LEU A 184 -6.54 6.49 -20.01
N PHE A 185 -6.77 5.20 -19.87
CA PHE A 185 -6.55 4.21 -20.92
C PHE A 185 -7.84 3.67 -21.57
N GLY A 186 -9.01 4.25 -21.29
CA GLY A 186 -10.28 3.79 -21.85
C GLY A 186 -10.67 2.37 -21.42
N LYS A 187 -10.39 2.01 -20.15
CA LYS A 187 -10.64 0.70 -19.56
C LYS A 187 -11.56 0.78 -18.34
N GLN A 188 -12.60 1.62 -18.42
CA GLN A 188 -13.48 1.90 -17.29
C GLN A 188 -14.19 0.65 -16.78
N GLU A 189 -14.69 -0.21 -17.68
CA GLU A 189 -15.36 -1.46 -17.31
C GLU A 189 -14.42 -2.41 -16.54
N GLN A 190 -13.20 -2.61 -17.07
CA GLN A 190 -12.19 -3.46 -16.42
C GLN A 190 -11.72 -2.86 -15.08
N ALA A 191 -11.69 -1.53 -15.01
CA ALA A 191 -11.37 -0.84 -13.76
C ALA A 191 -12.43 -1.09 -12.70
N GLU A 192 -13.73 -1.01 -13.02
CA GLU A 192 -14.79 -1.31 -12.06
C GLU A 192 -14.80 -2.79 -11.65
N GLU A 193 -14.52 -3.73 -12.56
CA GLU A 193 -14.34 -5.14 -12.21
C GLU A 193 -13.19 -5.34 -11.21
N LEU A 194 -12.07 -4.63 -11.41
CA LEU A 194 -10.91 -4.69 -10.51
C LEU A 194 -11.22 -4.02 -9.16
N VAL A 195 -11.94 -2.90 -9.15
CA VAL A 195 -12.43 -2.25 -7.92
C VAL A 195 -13.29 -3.22 -7.12
N ASP A 196 -14.24 -3.88 -7.77
CA ASP A 196 -15.11 -4.87 -7.15
C ASP A 196 -14.33 -6.04 -6.55
N PHE A 197 -13.34 -6.54 -7.29
CA PHE A 197 -12.45 -7.60 -6.81
C PHE A 197 -11.66 -7.19 -5.55
N TYR A 198 -11.15 -5.96 -5.52
CA TYR A 198 -10.43 -5.41 -4.39
C TYR A 198 -11.35 -5.12 -3.20
N GLN A 199 -12.51 -4.49 -3.45
CA GLN A 199 -13.38 -3.96 -2.39
C GLN A 199 -14.09 -5.07 -1.60
N LYS A 200 -14.51 -6.15 -2.25
CA LYS A 200 -15.22 -7.25 -1.58
C LYS A 200 -14.46 -7.86 -0.40
N PRO A 201 -13.17 -8.22 -0.50
CA PRO A 201 -12.39 -8.67 0.66
C PRO A 201 -12.23 -7.60 1.74
N VAL A 202 -12.05 -6.34 1.35
CA VAL A 202 -11.91 -5.21 2.29
C VAL A 202 -13.19 -5.02 3.10
N ASP A 203 -14.34 -5.03 2.44
CA ASP A 203 -15.64 -4.92 3.11
C ASP A 203 -15.88 -6.09 4.06
N TYR A 204 -15.55 -7.31 3.63
CA TYR A 204 -15.65 -8.48 4.49
C TYR A 204 -14.78 -8.34 5.76
N ILE A 205 -13.53 -7.92 5.61
CA ILE A 205 -12.62 -7.70 6.74
C ILE A 205 -13.19 -6.61 7.66
N ASN A 206 -13.64 -5.49 7.11
CA ASN A 206 -14.22 -4.39 7.87
C ASN A 206 -15.43 -4.85 8.71
N GLU A 207 -16.31 -5.70 8.16
CA GLU A 207 -17.43 -6.27 8.91
C GLU A 207 -16.96 -7.16 10.06
N GLN A 208 -15.94 -8.00 9.83
CA GLN A 208 -15.38 -8.84 10.90
C GLN A 208 -14.73 -7.97 12.01
N LEU A 209 -14.04 -6.90 11.64
CA LEU A 209 -13.39 -6.01 12.59
C LEU A 209 -14.35 -5.26 13.52
N LYS A 210 -15.63 -5.08 13.14
CA LYS A 210 -16.66 -4.52 14.04
C LYS A 210 -16.88 -5.34 15.32
N GLN A 211 -16.53 -6.63 15.27
CA GLN A 211 -16.67 -7.56 16.41
C GLN A 211 -15.38 -7.71 17.22
N VAL A 212 -14.26 -7.15 16.73
CA VAL A 212 -12.96 -7.24 17.39
C VAL A 212 -12.83 -6.13 18.42
N THR A 213 -12.80 -6.51 19.70
CA THR A 213 -12.63 -5.57 20.83
C THR A 213 -11.19 -5.48 21.32
N ASP A 214 -10.38 -6.52 21.07
CA ASP A 214 -8.97 -6.60 21.48
C ASP A 214 -8.08 -6.47 20.25
N ARG A 215 -7.74 -5.24 19.91
CA ARG A 215 -6.86 -4.94 18.78
C ARG A 215 -5.40 -5.06 19.20
N LYS A 216 -4.59 -5.72 18.39
CA LYS A 216 -3.19 -5.98 18.66
C LYS A 216 -2.31 -4.79 18.36
N LYS A 217 -1.39 -4.46 19.26
CA LYS A 217 -0.32 -3.48 19.06
C LYS A 217 0.71 -4.05 18.11
N VAL A 218 1.02 -3.31 17.05
CA VAL A 218 1.93 -3.72 15.98
C VAL A 218 3.12 -2.78 15.94
N TYR A 219 4.31 -3.34 16.02
CA TYR A 219 5.53 -2.67 15.63
C TYR A 219 5.94 -3.16 14.23
N TRP A 220 6.10 -2.23 13.30
CA TRP A 220 6.61 -2.55 11.97
C TRP A 220 7.96 -1.88 11.80
N GLU A 221 9.01 -2.70 11.73
CA GLU A 221 10.37 -2.25 11.50
C GLU A 221 10.60 -1.95 10.03
N TYR A 222 10.95 -0.69 9.71
CA TYR A 222 11.11 -0.26 8.33
C TYR A 222 12.50 -0.59 7.78
N GLY A 223 13.55 -0.23 8.51
CA GLY A 223 14.95 -0.42 8.10
C GLY A 223 15.55 -1.75 8.58
N ASP A 224 16.87 -1.85 8.53
CA ASP A 224 17.60 -3.04 8.97
C ASP A 224 18.01 -3.02 10.44
N ASP A 225 17.75 -1.93 11.11
CA ASP A 225 17.92 -1.76 12.55
C ASP A 225 16.61 -1.39 13.23
N TYR A 226 16.55 -1.63 14.53
CA TYR A 226 15.37 -1.36 15.37
C TYR A 226 15.28 0.11 15.83
N SER A 227 15.94 1.02 15.14
CA SER A 227 15.82 2.47 15.30
C SER A 227 14.84 3.09 14.31
N THR A 228 14.08 2.27 13.57
CA THR A 228 13.14 2.73 12.54
C THR A 228 11.74 2.17 12.75
N CYS A 229 10.74 2.91 12.25
CA CYS A 229 9.32 2.52 12.33
C CYS A 229 8.54 2.93 11.07
N ILE A 230 7.26 2.57 11.04
CA ILE A 230 6.27 3.14 10.14
C ILE A 230 5.49 4.21 10.92
N PRO A 231 5.71 5.51 10.72
CA PRO A 231 4.97 6.56 11.42
C PRO A 231 3.55 6.70 10.86
N GLY A 232 2.62 7.17 11.70
CA GLY A 232 1.24 7.43 11.29
C GLY A 232 1.09 8.53 10.24
N THR A 233 2.10 9.37 10.08
CA THR A 233 2.19 10.41 9.05
C THR A 233 2.80 9.91 7.73
N SER A 234 3.19 8.64 7.67
CA SER A 234 3.79 8.06 6.47
C SER A 234 2.80 8.01 5.33
N ASN A 235 3.22 8.47 4.16
CA ASN A 235 2.44 8.43 2.92
C ASN A 235 2.68 7.14 2.13
N ASP A 236 3.41 6.16 2.70
CA ASP A 236 3.76 4.92 2.02
C ASP A 236 2.73 3.80 2.15
N GLY A 237 1.58 4.10 2.73
CA GLY A 237 0.47 3.17 2.84
C GLY A 237 0.59 2.09 3.92
N TRP A 238 1.76 1.86 4.47
CA TRP A 238 2.03 0.77 5.41
C TRP A 238 1.33 0.94 6.75
N HIS A 239 1.20 2.20 7.20
CA HIS A 239 0.36 2.52 8.36
C HIS A 239 -1.09 2.07 8.12
N ASN A 240 -1.64 2.39 6.96
CA ASN A 240 -3.00 2.01 6.59
C ASN A 240 -3.16 0.47 6.54
N MET A 241 -2.16 -0.27 6.08
CA MET A 241 -2.20 -1.75 6.09
C MET A 241 -2.37 -2.31 7.51
N ILE A 242 -1.67 -1.73 8.50
CA ILE A 242 -1.85 -2.13 9.91
C ILE A 242 -3.29 -1.85 10.37
N LEU A 243 -3.83 -0.68 10.05
CA LEU A 243 -5.19 -0.30 10.45
C LEU A 243 -6.25 -1.15 9.75
N MET A 244 -6.10 -1.41 8.45
CA MET A 244 -7.00 -2.27 7.67
C MET A 244 -7.00 -3.72 8.15
N ALA A 245 -5.86 -4.20 8.66
CA ALA A 245 -5.76 -5.50 9.32
C ALA A 245 -6.33 -5.51 10.76
N GLY A 246 -6.85 -4.40 11.25
CA GLY A 246 -7.41 -4.25 12.59
C GLY A 246 -6.37 -4.08 13.71
N GLY A 247 -5.11 -3.87 13.35
CA GLY A 247 -4.04 -3.60 14.31
C GLY A 247 -4.04 -2.15 14.81
N ILE A 248 -3.18 -1.91 15.79
CA ILE A 248 -2.81 -0.58 16.30
C ILE A 248 -1.33 -0.39 16.01
N ASN A 249 -0.98 0.56 15.17
CA ASN A 249 0.42 0.92 14.96
C ASN A 249 0.93 1.67 16.20
N ILE A 250 1.94 1.14 16.90
CA ILE A 250 2.47 1.76 18.13
C ILE A 250 3.09 3.14 17.90
N PHE A 251 3.41 3.48 16.65
CA PHE A 251 3.90 4.79 16.23
C PHE A 251 2.87 5.56 15.37
N GLY A 252 1.60 5.10 15.35
CA GLY A 252 0.54 5.65 14.54
C GLY A 252 0.17 7.09 14.88
N ASP A 253 0.19 7.45 16.17
CA ASP A 253 -0.14 8.78 16.68
C ASP A 253 1.10 9.69 16.82
N ALA A 254 2.28 9.15 16.53
CA ALA A 254 3.52 9.90 16.68
C ALA A 254 3.68 10.91 15.54
N SER A 255 3.81 12.19 15.90
CA SER A 255 4.17 13.26 14.98
C SER A 255 5.68 13.20 14.70
N LEU A 256 6.14 12.11 14.09
CA LEU A 256 7.53 11.90 13.71
C LEU A 256 7.82 12.64 12.40
N ALA A 257 8.91 13.39 12.38
CA ALA A 257 9.39 14.06 11.16
C ALA A 257 9.99 13.08 10.14
N GLY A 258 10.18 11.82 10.54
CA GLY A 258 10.75 10.74 9.74
C GLY A 258 10.45 9.39 10.37
N LYS A 259 11.22 8.38 9.94
CA LYS A 259 11.04 6.99 10.40
C LYS A 259 11.94 6.62 11.59
N ASP A 260 12.81 7.51 12.03
CA ASP A 260 13.77 7.25 13.11
C ASP A 260 13.12 7.37 14.50
N ILE A 261 13.40 6.40 15.36
CA ILE A 261 12.86 6.31 16.73
C ILE A 261 13.95 5.94 17.73
N ASP A 262 13.69 6.20 19.00
CA ASP A 262 14.46 5.61 20.10
C ASP A 262 14.00 4.14 20.30
N PRO A 263 14.90 3.17 20.19
CA PRO A 263 14.60 1.76 20.43
C PRO A 263 13.94 1.45 21.77
N GLU A 264 14.18 2.24 22.82
CA GLU A 264 13.56 2.07 24.12
C GLU A 264 12.05 2.30 24.09
N GLN A 265 11.54 3.06 23.10
CA GLN A 265 10.10 3.25 22.91
C GLN A 265 9.41 1.93 22.51
N ILE A 266 10.08 1.05 21.75
CA ILE A 266 9.53 -0.26 21.38
C ILE A 266 9.32 -1.10 22.65
N LEU A 267 10.31 -1.08 23.58
CA LEU A 267 10.22 -1.81 24.85
C LEU A 267 9.10 -1.26 25.74
N THR A 268 8.91 0.06 25.74
CA THR A 268 7.88 0.74 26.53
C THR A 268 6.47 0.44 26.00
N GLU A 269 6.30 0.42 24.68
CA GLU A 269 5.03 0.13 24.02
C GLU A 269 4.64 -1.34 24.09
N ASP A 270 5.61 -2.24 24.25
CA ASP A 270 5.44 -3.70 24.40
C ASP A 270 4.45 -4.28 23.36
N PRO A 271 4.82 -4.33 22.07
CA PRO A 271 3.92 -4.75 21.01
C PRO A 271 3.52 -6.23 21.12
N ASP A 272 2.31 -6.54 20.66
CA ASP A 272 1.78 -7.90 20.54
C ASP A 272 2.30 -8.62 19.29
N LEU A 273 2.69 -7.85 18.26
CA LEU A 273 3.17 -8.35 16.98
C LEU A 273 4.33 -7.48 16.47
N ILE A 274 5.38 -8.11 16.00
CA ILE A 274 6.47 -7.44 15.29
C ILE A 274 6.46 -7.88 13.84
N VAL A 275 6.45 -6.91 12.92
CA VAL A 275 6.54 -7.11 11.47
C VAL A 275 7.88 -6.58 10.99
N LYS A 276 8.61 -7.38 10.23
CA LYS A 276 9.85 -7.00 9.58
C LYS A 276 9.81 -7.42 8.12
N ILE A 277 10.03 -6.49 7.22
CA ILE A 277 10.30 -6.81 5.83
C ILE A 277 11.77 -7.22 5.71
N TYR A 278 11.99 -8.39 5.16
CA TYR A 278 13.31 -8.93 4.97
C TYR A 278 13.50 -9.38 3.53
N ALA A 279 14.39 -8.70 2.86
CA ALA A 279 14.70 -8.98 1.46
C ALA A 279 15.69 -10.15 1.27
N GLY A 280 16.37 -10.60 2.34
CA GLY A 280 17.41 -11.62 2.28
C GLY A 280 18.80 -11.04 1.95
N LYS A 281 19.84 -11.84 2.14
CA LYS A 281 21.25 -11.44 1.90
C LYS A 281 21.58 -11.29 0.41
N ASN A 282 20.83 -12.00 -0.43
CA ASN A 282 21.04 -12.06 -1.88
C ASN A 282 19.92 -11.36 -2.66
N VAL A 283 19.07 -10.64 -2.02
CA VAL A 283 18.15 -9.75 -2.72
C VAL A 283 18.97 -8.62 -3.26
N ILE A 284 19.28 -8.83 -4.42
CA ILE A 284 19.88 -7.91 -5.30
C ILE A 284 18.75 -6.99 -5.71
N GLY A 285 18.62 -5.91 -4.99
CA GLY A 285 17.70 -4.84 -5.38
C GLY A 285 17.99 -4.26 -6.76
N ASN A 286 18.90 -4.89 -7.49
CA ASN A 286 19.37 -4.49 -8.80
C ASN A 286 19.28 -5.59 -9.86
N SER A 287 18.84 -6.81 -9.55
CA SER A 287 18.85 -7.91 -10.54
C SER A 287 17.48 -8.32 -11.03
N GLY A 288 16.42 -7.63 -10.61
CA GLY A 288 15.07 -7.84 -11.16
C GLY A 288 14.41 -9.18 -10.87
N VAL A 289 15.08 -10.08 -10.16
CA VAL A 289 14.51 -11.37 -9.79
C VAL A 289 14.30 -11.41 -8.29
N PHE A 290 13.06 -11.21 -7.88
CA PHE A 290 12.65 -11.35 -6.48
C PHE A 290 12.45 -12.83 -6.16
N THR A 291 13.52 -13.52 -5.78
CA THR A 291 13.40 -14.87 -5.21
C THR A 291 13.29 -14.75 -3.70
N ALA A 292 12.32 -15.48 -3.12
CA ALA A 292 12.19 -15.56 -1.68
C ALA A 292 13.53 -16.02 -1.06
N PRO A 293 14.00 -15.36 0.02
CA PRO A 293 15.15 -15.87 0.76
C PRO A 293 14.90 -17.30 1.22
N PRO A 294 15.93 -18.14 1.31
CA PRO A 294 15.81 -19.46 1.91
C PRO A 294 15.25 -19.39 3.34
N GLN A 295 14.49 -20.38 3.75
CA GLN A 295 13.89 -20.40 5.09
C GLN A 295 14.94 -20.26 6.21
N GLU A 296 16.15 -20.73 5.97
CA GLU A 296 17.27 -20.61 6.91
C GLU A 296 17.67 -19.14 7.13
N GLU A 297 17.65 -18.31 6.09
CA GLU A 297 17.95 -16.87 6.23
C GLU A 297 16.89 -16.14 7.05
N PHE A 298 15.61 -16.50 6.89
CA PHE A 298 14.56 -15.96 7.76
C PHE A 298 14.78 -16.37 9.23
N ALA A 299 15.18 -17.62 9.48
CA ALA A 299 15.46 -18.09 10.82
C ALA A 299 16.68 -17.38 11.42
N GLU A 300 17.76 -17.17 10.65
CA GLU A 300 18.91 -16.41 11.10
C GLU A 300 18.55 -14.97 11.44
N LYS A 301 17.73 -14.32 10.60
CA LYS A 301 17.28 -12.94 10.86
C LYS A 301 16.38 -12.84 12.10
N ALA A 302 15.49 -13.80 12.29
CA ALA A 302 14.68 -13.90 13.49
C ALA A 302 15.56 -14.05 14.75
N ASP A 303 16.52 -14.96 14.71
CA ASP A 303 17.49 -15.18 15.82
C ASP A 303 18.32 -13.93 16.12
N GLU A 304 18.70 -13.17 15.11
CA GLU A 304 19.39 -11.88 15.28
C GLU A 304 18.50 -10.87 16.00
N MET A 305 17.25 -10.74 15.58
CA MET A 305 16.29 -9.81 16.18
C MET A 305 15.99 -10.18 17.65
N LEU A 306 15.86 -11.46 17.96
CA LEU A 306 15.61 -11.94 19.31
C LEU A 306 16.78 -11.69 20.28
N LYS A 307 18.01 -11.50 19.79
CA LYS A 307 19.19 -11.19 20.60
C LYS A 307 19.34 -9.70 20.93
N ARG A 308 18.48 -8.84 20.38
CA ARG A 308 18.50 -7.40 20.68
C ARG A 308 18.21 -7.14 22.17
N PRO A 309 18.83 -6.12 22.77
CA PRO A 309 18.64 -5.80 24.19
C PRO A 309 17.16 -5.62 24.54
N GLY A 310 16.69 -6.31 25.57
CA GLY A 310 15.31 -6.20 26.06
C GLY A 310 14.25 -6.99 25.27
N TRP A 311 14.52 -7.36 24.01
CA TRP A 311 13.52 -7.98 23.12
C TRP A 311 12.96 -9.31 23.62
N LYS A 312 13.77 -10.12 24.32
CA LYS A 312 13.32 -11.38 24.93
C LYS A 312 12.13 -11.21 25.89
N ASP A 313 11.94 -9.98 26.39
CA ASP A 313 10.91 -9.67 27.38
C ASP A 313 9.62 -9.12 26.75
N LEU A 314 9.63 -8.76 25.47
CA LEU A 314 8.46 -8.30 24.73
C LEU A 314 7.38 -9.36 24.63
N LYS A 315 6.12 -8.94 24.68
CA LYS A 315 4.94 -9.78 24.45
C LYS A 315 4.99 -10.49 23.11
N ALA A 316 5.32 -9.76 22.03
CA ALA A 316 5.45 -10.32 20.70
C ALA A 316 6.45 -11.48 20.63
N VAL A 317 7.48 -11.48 21.47
CA VAL A 317 8.50 -12.53 21.51
C VAL A 317 8.08 -13.71 22.39
N LYS A 318 7.40 -13.44 23.51
CA LYS A 318 6.97 -14.47 24.46
C LYS A 318 5.72 -15.22 24.03
N GLU A 319 4.77 -14.50 23.47
CA GLU A 319 3.39 -14.98 23.28
C GLU A 319 2.90 -14.80 21.83
N GLY A 320 3.51 -13.91 21.08
CA GLY A 320 3.07 -13.53 19.76
C GLY A 320 4.01 -13.98 18.62
N PRO A 321 3.63 -13.75 17.39
CA PRO A 321 4.48 -14.03 16.25
C PRO A 321 5.45 -12.89 15.97
N LEU A 322 6.71 -13.25 15.67
CA LEU A 322 7.60 -12.44 14.86
C LEU A 322 7.31 -12.76 13.40
N LEU A 323 6.75 -11.80 12.68
CA LEU A 323 6.38 -11.98 11.28
C LEU A 323 7.47 -11.38 10.38
N LEU A 324 8.21 -12.24 9.71
CA LEU A 324 9.14 -11.85 8.67
C LEU A 324 8.44 -11.96 7.32
N LEU A 325 8.31 -10.83 6.62
CA LEU A 325 7.72 -10.75 5.29
C LEU A 325 8.82 -10.57 4.26
N GLN A 326 8.70 -11.26 3.13
CA GLN A 326 9.55 -10.97 1.99
C GLN A 326 9.23 -9.59 1.45
N ALA A 327 10.27 -8.79 1.18
CA ALA A 327 10.12 -7.59 0.35
C ALA A 327 9.90 -8.03 -1.10
N VAL A 328 8.85 -7.55 -1.72
CA VAL A 328 8.53 -7.77 -3.14
C VAL A 328 8.79 -6.50 -3.92
#